data_3dcf4d5ee1510980c9ab402afd81b9bd
#
_entry.id   3dcf4d5ee1510980c9ab402afd81b9bd
#
_cell.length_a   1.000
_cell.length_b   1.000
_cell.length_c   1.000
_cell.angle_alpha   90.00
_cell.angle_beta   90.00
_cell.angle_gamma   90.00
#
_symmetry.space_group_name_H-M   'P 1'
#
loop_
_entity.id
_entity.type
_entity.pdbx_description
1 polymer ?
#
loop_
_entity_poly.entity_id
_entity_poly.type
_entity_poly.pdbx_seq_one_letter_code
_entity_poly.pdbx_strand_id
1 'polypeptide(L)'
;RHLDDKASVAAIFGAAWALLAAGQLPAQRTTLHFSHYEEVGHGAAAGFPPDLAELVAVDMAAIGAGQESDEFNTTICVKDSGGPYDLALRLRLVALAEGAGIPYKLDIYPFYGSDGEAYWRAGGDVRVALVGPGVDASHNYERTHLDALVHTAELLAEYLRQDG
;
A
#
# COMPACT_ATOMS: atom_id res chain seq x y z
N ARG A 1 1.38 14.65 11.94
CA ARG A 1 -0.06 14.88 12.00
C ARG A 1 -0.72 14.32 10.77
N HIS A 2 -1.75 13.49 10.96
CA HIS A 2 -2.45 12.78 9.87
C HIS A 2 -1.49 11.91 9.06
N LEU A 3 -0.73 11.05 9.74
CA LEU A 3 0.10 10.03 9.09
C LEU A 3 -0.79 9.00 8.38
N ASP A 4 -1.94 8.78 8.92
CA ASP A 4 -3.07 8.13 8.28
C ASP A 4 -3.88 9.20 7.49
N ASP A 5 -3.81 9.26 6.11
CA ASP A 5 -2.80 8.49 5.40
C ASP A 5 -1.87 9.36 4.53
N LYS A 6 -1.36 10.44 5.07
CA LYS A 6 -0.34 11.27 4.39
C LYS A 6 1.04 10.60 4.32
N ALA A 7 1.29 9.61 5.19
CA ALA A 7 2.53 8.84 5.14
C ALA A 7 2.61 8.04 3.84
N SER A 8 1.53 7.36 3.44
CA SER A 8 1.49 6.63 2.18
C SER A 8 1.52 7.54 0.96
N VAL A 9 0.86 8.71 1.03
CA VAL A 9 1.01 9.72 -0.03
C VAL A 9 2.47 10.11 -0.21
N ALA A 10 3.21 10.33 0.88
CA ALA A 10 4.63 10.65 0.81
C ALA A 10 5.46 9.48 0.25
N ALA A 11 5.16 8.23 0.62
CA ALA A 11 5.83 7.05 0.09
C ALA A 11 5.58 6.87 -1.42
N ILE A 12 4.36 7.09 -1.91
CA ILE A 12 4.01 7.04 -3.34
C ILE A 12 4.83 8.09 -4.12
N PHE A 13 4.87 9.33 -3.64
CA PHE A 13 5.71 10.37 -4.27
C PHE A 13 7.19 10.06 -4.17
N GLY A 14 7.64 9.48 -3.06
CA GLY A 14 9.02 9.02 -2.88
C GLY A 14 9.44 7.98 -3.92
N ALA A 15 8.60 6.98 -4.17
CA ALA A 15 8.80 5.96 -5.19
C ALA A 15 8.85 6.57 -6.61
N ALA A 16 7.90 7.42 -6.96
CA ALA A 16 7.86 8.10 -8.24
C ALA A 16 9.10 8.99 -8.45
N TRP A 17 9.51 9.73 -7.42
CA TRP A 17 10.71 10.54 -7.45
C TRP A 17 11.98 9.71 -7.62
N ALA A 18 12.10 8.58 -6.92
CA ALA A 18 13.25 7.69 -7.03
C ALA A 18 13.44 7.16 -8.48
N LEU A 19 12.34 6.77 -9.15
CA LEU A 19 12.40 6.38 -10.55
C LEU A 19 12.86 7.52 -11.44
N LEU A 20 12.23 8.70 -11.31
CA LEU A 20 12.58 9.87 -12.12
C LEU A 20 14.04 10.32 -11.91
N ALA A 21 14.51 10.32 -10.68
CA ALA A 21 15.91 10.67 -10.35
C ALA A 21 16.91 9.67 -10.95
N ALA A 22 16.50 8.40 -11.11
CA ALA A 22 17.29 7.38 -11.81
C ALA A 22 17.14 7.44 -13.34
N GLY A 23 16.37 8.38 -13.90
CA GLY A 23 16.09 8.45 -15.33
C GLY A 23 15.20 7.31 -15.84
N GLN A 24 14.42 6.71 -14.96
CA GLN A 24 13.54 5.58 -15.24
C GLN A 24 12.06 6.03 -15.28
N LEU A 25 11.25 5.26 -15.97
CA LEU A 25 9.79 5.36 -15.96
C LEU A 25 9.24 4.03 -15.43
N PRO A 26 8.00 4.01 -14.91
CA PRO A 26 7.32 2.76 -14.62
C PRO A 26 7.31 1.85 -15.84
N ALA A 27 7.57 0.56 -15.64
CA ALA A 27 7.55 -0.44 -16.73
C ALA A 27 6.15 -0.63 -17.33
N GLN A 28 5.12 -0.31 -16.56
CA GLN A 28 3.73 -0.39 -16.98
C GLN A 28 3.06 0.98 -16.94
N ARG A 29 1.95 1.12 -17.67
CA ARG A 29 1.09 2.30 -17.54
C ARG A 29 0.54 2.37 -16.10
N THR A 30 0.98 3.36 -15.37
CA THR A 30 0.67 3.57 -13.97
C THR A 30 -0.19 4.80 -13.77
N THR A 31 -1.23 4.68 -12.93
CA THR A 31 -2.05 5.78 -12.47
C THR A 31 -1.88 5.92 -10.95
N LEU A 32 -1.47 7.08 -10.49
CA LEU A 32 -1.51 7.43 -9.07
C LEU A 32 -2.88 8.02 -8.76
N HIS A 33 -3.66 7.30 -7.96
CA HIS A 33 -5.00 7.71 -7.55
C HIS A 33 -4.97 8.13 -6.08
N PHE A 34 -5.42 9.35 -5.79
CA PHE A 34 -5.56 9.86 -4.42
C PHE A 34 -7.05 10.07 -4.16
N SER A 35 -7.62 9.21 -3.37
CA SER A 35 -9.03 9.26 -3.04
C SER A 35 -9.34 10.30 -1.97
N HIS A 36 -10.57 10.82 -1.95
CA HIS A 36 -11.00 11.81 -0.96
C HIS A 36 -11.86 11.20 0.15
N TYR A 37 -12.42 10.01 -0.06
CA TYR A 37 -13.42 9.43 0.84
C TYR A 37 -12.96 8.09 1.44
N GLU A 38 -11.64 7.83 1.46
CA GLU A 38 -11.11 6.60 2.03
C GLU A 38 -11.55 6.47 3.49
N GLU A 39 -11.34 7.49 4.32
CA GLU A 39 -11.62 7.56 5.76
C GLU A 39 -13.11 7.38 6.14
N VAL A 40 -13.98 7.39 5.15
CA VAL A 40 -15.41 7.14 5.31
C VAL A 40 -15.89 5.94 4.48
N GLY A 41 -14.93 5.10 4.02
CA GLY A 41 -15.16 3.76 3.51
C GLY A 41 -15.60 3.64 2.04
N HIS A 42 -15.36 4.65 1.19
CA HIS A 42 -15.72 4.57 -0.23
C HIS A 42 -14.83 5.38 -1.19
N GLY A 43 -13.56 5.58 -0.84
CA GLY A 43 -12.62 6.38 -1.61
C GLY A 43 -12.37 5.88 -3.02
N ALA A 44 -12.12 4.58 -3.18
CA ALA A 44 -11.84 3.94 -4.47
C ALA A 44 -13.08 3.38 -5.17
N ALA A 45 -14.25 3.94 -4.96
CA ALA A 45 -15.49 3.47 -5.57
C ALA A 45 -15.61 3.84 -7.06
N ALA A 46 -14.81 4.78 -7.57
CA ALA A 46 -14.84 5.24 -8.96
C ALA A 46 -13.54 5.92 -9.37
N GLY A 47 -13.42 6.25 -10.66
CA GLY A 47 -12.32 7.07 -11.18
C GLY A 47 -11.14 6.29 -11.74
N PHE A 48 -11.21 4.96 -11.79
CA PHE A 48 -10.15 4.12 -12.34
C PHE A 48 -10.24 3.98 -13.86
N PRO A 49 -9.09 3.76 -14.53
CA PRO A 49 -9.08 3.38 -15.95
C PRO A 49 -9.86 2.08 -16.19
N PRO A 50 -10.60 1.96 -17.31
CA PRO A 50 -11.42 0.77 -17.59
C PRO A 50 -10.60 -0.49 -17.88
N ASP A 51 -9.33 -0.34 -18.18
CA ASP A 51 -8.38 -1.41 -18.46
C ASP A 51 -7.38 -1.64 -17.31
N LEU A 52 -7.76 -1.28 -16.09
CA LEU A 52 -6.98 -1.56 -14.90
C LEU A 52 -6.79 -3.08 -14.73
N ALA A 53 -5.55 -3.54 -14.56
CA ALA A 53 -5.19 -4.94 -14.35
C ALA A 53 -4.91 -5.27 -12.88
N GLU A 54 -4.35 -4.32 -12.15
CA GLU A 54 -3.99 -4.46 -10.74
C GLU A 54 -4.22 -3.16 -10.00
N LEU A 55 -4.62 -3.27 -8.74
CA LEU A 55 -4.72 -2.16 -7.79
C LEU A 55 -3.83 -2.46 -6.58
N VAL A 56 -2.86 -1.61 -6.33
CA VAL A 56 -2.10 -1.63 -5.07
C VAL A 56 -2.58 -0.45 -4.23
N ALA A 57 -3.39 -0.73 -3.22
CA ALA A 57 -3.70 0.25 -2.20
C ALA A 57 -2.45 0.49 -1.34
N VAL A 58 -2.18 1.74 -1.05
CA VAL A 58 -1.08 2.13 -0.16
C VAL A 58 -1.72 2.84 1.01
N ASP A 59 -1.72 2.17 2.14
CA ASP A 59 -2.39 2.64 3.35
C ASP A 59 -1.59 2.21 4.58
N MET A 60 -1.70 2.94 5.67
CA MET A 60 -0.93 2.64 6.85
C MET A 60 -1.25 1.24 7.42
N ALA A 61 -0.27 0.64 8.06
CA ALA A 61 -0.39 -0.62 8.79
C ALA A 61 -0.55 -0.35 10.29
N ALA A 62 -1.67 -0.75 10.86
CA ALA A 62 -1.91 -0.55 12.29
C ALA A 62 -0.97 -1.36 13.16
N ILE A 63 -0.39 -0.72 14.16
CA ILE A 63 0.46 -1.33 15.16
C ILE A 63 -0.35 -1.55 16.44
N GLY A 64 -0.19 -2.69 17.08
CA GLY A 64 -0.87 -2.98 18.32
C GLY A 64 -0.66 -4.39 18.82
N ALA A 65 -1.26 -4.70 19.95
CA ALA A 65 -1.20 -6.03 20.54
C ALA A 65 -1.81 -7.07 19.59
N GLY A 66 -1.05 -8.09 19.24
CA GLY A 66 -1.48 -9.15 18.33
C GLY A 66 -1.23 -8.85 16.84
N GLN A 67 -0.62 -7.70 16.51
CA GLN A 67 -0.14 -7.36 15.16
C GLN A 67 1.35 -7.66 15.03
N GLU A 68 1.77 -8.07 13.83
CA GLU A 68 3.18 -8.24 13.47
C GLU A 68 3.80 -6.94 12.93
N SER A 69 2.97 -5.99 12.50
CA SER A 69 3.39 -4.69 12.01
C SER A 69 4.11 -3.89 13.08
N ASP A 70 5.12 -3.16 12.68
CA ASP A 70 5.87 -2.25 13.53
C ASP A 70 6.17 -0.92 12.80
N GLU A 71 6.61 0.08 13.53
CA GLU A 71 6.85 1.43 13.01
C GLU A 71 8.13 1.57 12.16
N PHE A 72 8.92 0.50 12.00
CA PHE A 72 10.20 0.53 11.27
C PHE A 72 10.13 -0.13 9.89
N ASN A 73 9.09 -0.89 9.62
CA ASN A 73 8.97 -1.71 8.41
C ASN A 73 7.76 -1.31 7.57
N THR A 74 7.87 -1.57 6.26
CA THR A 74 6.67 -1.66 5.43
C THR A 74 5.92 -2.94 5.76
N THR A 75 4.60 -2.93 5.64
CA THR A 75 3.77 -4.11 5.79
C THR A 75 3.09 -4.45 4.47
N ILE A 76 3.10 -5.72 4.10
CA ILE A 76 2.31 -6.29 3.02
C ILE A 76 1.11 -7.00 3.66
N CYS A 77 -0.08 -6.45 3.49
CA CYS A 77 -1.28 -6.97 4.11
C CYS A 77 -1.71 -8.29 3.47
N VAL A 78 -2.02 -9.28 4.31
CA VAL A 78 -2.52 -10.59 3.87
C VAL A 78 -4.03 -10.56 3.71
N LYS A 79 -4.70 -9.90 4.66
CA LYS A 79 -6.15 -9.83 4.75
C LYS A 79 -6.56 -8.63 5.60
N ASP A 80 -7.64 -7.97 5.21
CA ASP A 80 -8.36 -7.00 6.02
C ASP A 80 -9.82 -7.42 6.26
N SER A 81 -10.68 -6.49 6.67
CA SER A 81 -12.11 -6.75 6.88
C SER A 81 -12.86 -7.11 5.60
N GLY A 82 -12.41 -6.65 4.45
CA GLY A 82 -12.98 -6.94 3.14
C GLY A 82 -12.67 -8.33 2.59
N GLY A 83 -11.67 -8.97 3.13
CA GLY A 83 -11.27 -10.32 2.74
C GLY A 83 -9.77 -10.47 2.45
N PRO A 84 -9.34 -11.64 1.99
CA PRO A 84 -7.94 -11.86 1.62
C PRO A 84 -7.61 -11.09 0.33
N TYR A 85 -6.43 -10.49 0.30
CA TYR A 85 -5.85 -9.90 -0.90
C TYR A 85 -5.36 -10.96 -1.88
N ASP A 86 -5.18 -10.58 -3.16
CA ASP A 86 -4.75 -11.51 -4.20
C ASP A 86 -3.40 -12.16 -3.84
N LEU A 87 -3.39 -13.50 -3.87
CA LEU A 87 -2.22 -14.27 -3.45
C LEU A 87 -1.02 -14.06 -4.38
N ALA A 88 -1.25 -14.05 -5.70
CA ALA A 88 -0.16 -13.95 -6.67
C ALA A 88 0.51 -12.56 -6.61
N LEU A 89 -0.31 -11.50 -6.54
CA LEU A 89 0.20 -10.14 -6.40
C LEU A 89 0.94 -9.94 -5.07
N ARG A 90 0.39 -10.46 -3.97
CA ARG A 90 1.04 -10.41 -2.67
C ARG A 90 2.39 -11.15 -2.66
N LEU A 91 2.45 -12.38 -3.21
CA LEU A 91 3.70 -13.13 -3.29
C LEU A 91 4.74 -12.44 -4.18
N ARG A 92 4.31 -11.75 -5.24
CA ARG A 92 5.21 -10.91 -6.05
C ARG A 92 5.79 -9.76 -5.23
N LEU A 93 4.98 -9.06 -4.45
CA LEU A 93 5.46 -7.99 -3.55
C LEU A 93 6.45 -8.51 -2.52
N VAL A 94 6.19 -9.69 -1.93
CA VAL A 94 7.12 -10.37 -1.02
C VAL A 94 8.45 -10.67 -1.72
N ALA A 95 8.41 -11.27 -2.91
CA ALA A 95 9.62 -11.59 -3.67
C ALA A 95 10.43 -10.34 -4.05
N LEU A 96 9.77 -9.23 -4.35
CA LEU A 96 10.42 -7.94 -4.59
C LEU A 96 11.11 -7.41 -3.35
N ALA A 97 10.44 -7.44 -2.20
CA ALA A 97 11.03 -7.02 -0.93
C ALA A 97 12.26 -7.87 -0.57
N GLU A 98 12.15 -9.20 -0.68
CA GLU A 98 13.26 -10.11 -0.42
C GLU A 98 14.42 -9.91 -1.40
N GLY A 99 14.12 -9.79 -2.70
CA GLY A 99 15.13 -9.60 -3.74
C GLY A 99 15.91 -8.29 -3.61
N ALA A 100 15.27 -7.23 -3.12
CA ALA A 100 15.87 -5.93 -2.89
C ALA A 100 16.43 -5.76 -1.46
N GLY A 101 16.21 -6.73 -0.56
CA GLY A 101 16.62 -6.64 0.84
C GLY A 101 15.83 -5.60 1.64
N ILE A 102 14.59 -5.34 1.24
CA ILE A 102 13.71 -4.38 1.93
C ILE A 102 13.06 -5.06 3.14
N PRO A 103 13.24 -4.52 4.35
CA PRO A 103 12.57 -5.04 5.54
C PRO A 103 11.05 -4.90 5.43
N TYR A 104 10.33 -5.98 5.65
CA TYR A 104 8.87 -6.00 5.57
C TYR A 104 8.23 -6.88 6.66
N LYS A 105 6.93 -6.68 6.89
CA LYS A 105 6.08 -7.54 7.71
C LYS A 105 4.92 -8.08 6.87
N LEU A 106 4.37 -9.22 7.29
CA LEU A 106 3.09 -9.74 6.83
C LEU A 106 2.10 -9.66 7.99
N ASP A 107 0.92 -9.08 7.75
CA ASP A 107 -0.05 -8.89 8.83
C ASP A 107 -1.50 -8.99 8.33
N ILE A 108 -2.44 -9.06 9.26
CA ILE A 108 -3.88 -9.09 9.01
C ILE A 108 -4.60 -8.03 9.86
N TYR A 109 -5.64 -7.43 9.29
CA TYR A 109 -6.41 -6.35 9.93
C TYR A 109 -7.91 -6.66 9.91
N PRO A 110 -8.43 -7.44 10.89
CA PRO A 110 -9.81 -7.91 10.84
C PRO A 110 -10.88 -6.83 11.07
N PHE A 111 -10.49 -5.64 11.55
CA PHE A 111 -11.42 -4.62 12.01
C PHE A 111 -11.46 -3.35 11.16
N TYR A 112 -10.63 -3.23 10.15
CA TYR A 112 -10.71 -2.13 9.20
C TYR A 112 -10.38 -2.60 7.77
N GLY A 113 -10.70 -1.77 6.79
CA GLY A 113 -10.49 -2.02 5.37
C GLY A 113 -9.63 -0.93 4.75
N SER A 114 -9.58 -0.92 3.44
CA SER A 114 -8.83 0.04 2.63
C SER A 114 -9.61 0.40 1.38
N ASP A 115 -9.06 1.28 0.58
CA ASP A 115 -9.55 1.57 -0.76
C ASP A 115 -9.65 0.33 -1.66
N GLY A 116 -8.85 -0.71 -1.41
CA GLY A 116 -8.99 -2.00 -2.10
C GLY A 116 -10.32 -2.67 -1.84
N GLU A 117 -10.79 -2.66 -0.60
CA GLU A 117 -12.12 -3.15 -0.23
C GLU A 117 -13.24 -2.30 -0.87
N ALA A 118 -13.10 -0.97 -0.84
CA ALA A 118 -14.07 -0.06 -1.45
C ALA A 118 -14.19 -0.30 -2.97
N TYR A 119 -13.07 -0.57 -3.65
CA TYR A 119 -13.04 -0.92 -5.06
C TYR A 119 -13.80 -2.21 -5.36
N TRP A 120 -13.57 -3.28 -4.59
CA TRP A 120 -14.31 -4.54 -4.77
C TRP A 120 -15.81 -4.37 -4.53
N ARG A 121 -16.21 -3.64 -3.50
CA ARG A 121 -17.62 -3.35 -3.21
C ARG A 121 -18.30 -2.54 -4.31
N ALA A 122 -17.56 -1.72 -5.02
CA ALA A 122 -18.05 -0.98 -6.18
C ALA A 122 -18.13 -1.81 -7.47
N GLY A 123 -17.79 -3.10 -7.41
CA GLY A 123 -17.84 -4.03 -8.55
C GLY A 123 -16.53 -4.16 -9.30
N GLY A 124 -15.42 -3.71 -8.74
CA GLY A 124 -14.09 -3.90 -9.32
C GLY A 124 -13.69 -5.37 -9.38
N ASP A 125 -13.14 -5.81 -10.50
CA ASP A 125 -12.73 -7.20 -10.75
C ASP A 125 -11.29 -7.26 -11.24
N VAL A 126 -10.35 -6.84 -10.37
CA VAL A 126 -8.90 -6.91 -10.63
C VAL A 126 -8.18 -7.47 -9.41
N ARG A 127 -6.92 -7.85 -9.62
CA ARG A 127 -6.05 -8.23 -8.51
C ARG A 127 -5.77 -7.01 -7.61
N VAL A 128 -5.99 -7.17 -6.32
CA VAL A 128 -5.76 -6.09 -5.34
C VAL A 128 -4.75 -6.53 -4.29
N ALA A 129 -3.84 -5.65 -3.94
CA ALA A 129 -2.95 -5.78 -2.78
C ALA A 129 -3.03 -4.51 -1.92
N LEU A 130 -2.59 -4.63 -0.67
CA LEU A 130 -2.45 -3.53 0.26
C LEU A 130 -1.05 -3.57 0.88
N VAL A 131 -0.36 -2.44 0.82
CA VAL A 131 0.96 -2.24 1.44
C VAL A 131 1.00 -0.89 2.13
N GLY A 132 1.87 -0.74 3.13
CA GLY A 132 2.11 0.58 3.69
C GLY A 132 3.00 0.61 4.92
N PRO A 133 3.36 1.81 5.40
CA PRO A 133 4.19 1.98 6.57
C PRO A 133 3.43 1.63 7.85
N GLY A 134 4.13 1.05 8.82
CA GLY A 134 3.55 0.87 10.14
C GLY A 134 3.32 2.20 10.86
N VAL A 135 2.11 2.42 11.37
CA VAL A 135 1.71 3.62 12.11
C VAL A 135 1.05 3.23 13.42
N ASP A 136 1.58 3.74 14.52
CA ASP A 136 0.99 3.57 15.84
C ASP A 136 -0.08 4.63 16.08
N ALA A 137 -1.13 4.25 16.79
CA ALA A 137 -2.23 5.13 17.22
C ALA A 137 -2.94 5.85 16.06
N SER A 138 -3.17 5.17 14.92
CA SER A 138 -3.99 5.69 13.82
C SER A 138 -5.32 6.27 14.34
N HIS A 139 -5.80 7.33 13.71
CA HIS A 139 -6.97 8.14 14.12
C HIS A 139 -6.81 8.83 15.47
N ASN A 140 -5.59 8.87 16.03
CA ASN A 140 -5.30 9.50 17.32
C ASN A 140 -3.98 10.30 17.28
N TYR A 141 -3.10 10.16 18.27
CA TYR A 141 -1.78 10.80 18.30
C TYR A 141 -0.73 9.88 17.65
N GLU A 142 -0.67 9.95 16.36
CA GLU A 142 0.05 9.01 15.49
C GLU A 142 1.56 9.11 15.57
N ARG A 143 2.21 7.97 15.43
CA ARG A 143 3.66 7.83 15.35
C ARG A 143 4.07 6.81 14.31
N THR A 144 5.13 7.11 13.58
CA THR A 144 5.85 6.16 12.70
C THR A 144 7.33 6.50 12.68
N HIS A 145 8.14 5.65 12.12
CA HIS A 145 9.55 5.89 11.87
C HIS A 145 9.80 6.19 10.39
N LEU A 146 10.83 6.98 10.09
CA LEU A 146 11.19 7.29 8.71
C LEU A 146 11.50 6.05 7.89
N ASP A 147 12.09 5.03 8.51
CA ASP A 147 12.45 3.77 7.83
C ASP A 147 11.21 3.09 7.23
N ALA A 148 10.08 3.06 7.95
CA ALA A 148 8.84 2.47 7.40
C ALA A 148 8.37 3.18 6.12
N LEU A 149 8.49 4.50 6.06
CA LEU A 149 8.15 5.27 4.86
C LEU A 149 9.14 5.00 3.73
N VAL A 150 10.43 4.92 4.04
CA VAL A 150 11.49 4.62 3.07
C VAL A 150 11.29 3.21 2.50
N HIS A 151 11.13 2.20 3.36
CA HIS A 151 10.90 0.82 2.92
C HIS A 151 9.63 0.68 2.08
N THR A 152 8.58 1.42 2.41
CA THR A 152 7.35 1.45 1.60
C THR A 152 7.62 2.07 0.22
N ALA A 153 8.32 3.20 0.18
CA ALA A 153 8.67 3.85 -1.09
C ALA A 153 9.59 2.97 -1.95
N GLU A 154 10.56 2.29 -1.35
CA GLU A 154 11.45 1.34 -2.03
C GLU A 154 10.67 0.16 -2.62
N LEU A 155 9.77 -0.45 -1.84
CA LEU A 155 8.92 -1.54 -2.32
C LEU A 155 8.05 -1.11 -3.50
N LEU A 156 7.43 0.06 -3.41
CA LEU A 156 6.65 0.63 -4.50
C LEU A 156 7.51 0.92 -5.74
N ALA A 157 8.74 1.42 -5.56
CA ALA A 157 9.66 1.66 -6.67
C ALA A 157 10.05 0.34 -7.36
N GLU A 158 10.33 -0.73 -6.59
CA GLU A 158 10.60 -2.05 -7.16
C GLU A 158 9.40 -2.62 -7.90
N TYR A 159 8.19 -2.47 -7.34
CA TYR A 159 6.95 -2.87 -8.01
C TYR A 159 6.76 -2.13 -9.35
N LEU A 160 7.00 -0.82 -9.38
CA LEU A 160 6.85 -0.01 -10.59
C LEU A 160 7.89 -0.31 -11.69
N ARG A 161 9.03 -0.92 -11.32
CA ARG A 161 10.06 -1.35 -12.29
C ARG A 161 9.76 -2.67 -13.00
N GLN A 162 8.80 -3.43 -12.49
CA GLN A 162 8.48 -4.77 -13.03
C GLN A 162 7.42 -4.69 -14.13
N ASP A 163 7.60 -5.53 -15.14
CA ASP A 163 6.52 -5.88 -16.07
C ASP A 163 5.51 -6.77 -15.34
N GLY A 164 4.21 -6.55 -15.54
CA GLY A 164 3.13 -7.27 -14.89
C GLY A 164 3.00 -8.75 -15.26
#